data_174d7700010d3b2a16391d257da24389
#
_entry.id   174d7700010d3b2a16391d257da24389
#
_cell.length_a   1.000
_cell.length_b   1.000
_cell.length_c   1.000
_cell.angle_alpha   90.00
_cell.angle_beta   90.00
_cell.angle_gamma   90.00
#
_symmetry.space_group_name_H-M   'P 1'
#
loop_
_entity.id
_entity.type
_entity.pdbx_description
1 polymer ?
#
loop_
_entity_poly.entity_id
_entity_poly.type
_entity_poly.pdbx_seq_one_letter_code
_entity_poly.pdbx_strand_id
1 'polypeptide(L)'
;MTFEPGARTAWHTHPLGQTLLITAGCGRVQREGGAVEEVHPGDVVWFSAGERHWHGATATTAMTHIAIQEQLDGKAVNWEEHVSDAQYRR
;
A
#
# COMPACT_ATOMS: atom_id res chain seq x y z
N MET A 1 7.65 5.87 -6.04
CA MET A 1 7.80 6.16 -4.61
C MET A 1 8.61 5.07 -3.93
N THR A 2 9.51 5.45 -3.06
CA THR A 2 10.37 4.49 -2.34
C THR A 2 10.09 4.56 -0.85
N PHE A 3 9.91 3.38 -0.24
CA PHE A 3 9.80 3.22 1.22
C PHE A 3 11.08 2.62 1.75
N GLU A 4 11.64 3.23 2.80
CA GLU A 4 12.74 2.64 3.54
C GLU A 4 12.28 1.41 4.32
N PRO A 5 13.18 0.50 4.73
CA PRO A 5 12.79 -0.66 5.53
C PRO A 5 11.93 -0.26 6.73
N GLY A 6 10.79 -0.94 6.90
CA GLY A 6 9.83 -0.67 7.97
C GLY A 6 8.88 0.48 7.70
N ALA A 7 9.12 1.32 6.69
CA ALA A 7 8.23 2.43 6.36
C ALA A 7 6.96 1.93 5.65
N ARG A 8 5.85 2.57 5.95
CA ARG A 8 4.53 2.20 5.45
C ARG A 8 3.60 3.40 5.44
N THR A 9 2.54 3.31 4.61
CA THR A 9 1.48 4.31 4.64
C THR A 9 0.59 4.11 5.88
N ALA A 10 -0.23 5.10 6.17
CA ALA A 10 -1.39 4.91 7.04
C ALA A 10 -2.44 4.06 6.31
N TRP A 11 -3.43 3.58 7.02
CA TRP A 11 -4.64 3.05 6.40
C TRP A 11 -5.28 4.15 5.55
N HIS A 12 -5.75 3.80 4.37
CA HIS A 12 -6.37 4.77 3.47
C HIS A 12 -7.26 4.09 2.44
N THR A 13 -8.05 4.92 1.76
CA THR A 13 -8.90 4.50 0.64
C THR A 13 -8.69 5.42 -0.54
N HIS A 14 -8.98 4.92 -1.74
CA HIS A 14 -8.99 5.70 -2.97
C HIS A 14 -10.38 5.62 -3.59
N PRO A 15 -11.01 6.76 -3.93
CA PRO A 15 -12.40 6.75 -4.43
C PRO A 15 -12.59 5.94 -5.72
N LEU A 16 -11.56 5.86 -6.57
CA LEU A 16 -11.62 5.13 -7.84
C LEU A 16 -10.64 3.95 -7.88
N GLY A 17 -10.12 3.53 -6.71
CA GLY A 17 -9.17 2.43 -6.61
C GLY A 17 -7.73 2.86 -6.86
N GLN A 18 -6.82 1.91 -6.72
CA GLN A 18 -5.39 2.15 -6.92
C GLN A 18 -4.72 0.91 -7.50
N THR A 19 -3.82 1.12 -8.45
CA THR A 19 -2.92 0.09 -8.96
C THR A 19 -1.51 0.37 -8.48
N LEU A 20 -0.83 -0.63 -7.94
CA LEU A 20 0.58 -0.57 -7.59
C LEU A 20 1.37 -1.49 -8.52
N LEU A 21 2.45 -0.95 -9.10
CA LEU A 21 3.44 -1.72 -9.85
C LEU A 21 4.71 -1.74 -9.01
N ILE A 22 5.10 -2.91 -8.52
CA ILE A 22 6.32 -3.04 -7.71
C ILE A 22 7.53 -3.11 -8.64
N THR A 23 8.46 -2.19 -8.50
CA THR A 23 9.60 -2.06 -9.41
C THR A 23 10.92 -2.49 -8.80
N ALA A 24 11.08 -2.40 -7.49
CA ALA A 24 12.32 -2.78 -6.81
C ALA A 24 12.06 -3.16 -5.35
N GLY A 25 12.91 -3.99 -4.80
CA GLY A 25 12.90 -4.36 -3.38
C GLY A 25 11.83 -5.34 -3.00
N CYS A 26 11.32 -5.22 -1.78
CA CYS A 26 10.33 -6.13 -1.23
C CYS A 26 9.39 -5.36 -0.31
N GLY A 27 8.10 -5.55 -0.50
CA GLY A 27 7.09 -4.81 0.24
C GLY A 27 6.04 -5.69 0.87
N ARG A 28 5.14 -5.02 1.62
CA ARG A 28 3.96 -5.62 2.24
C ARG A 28 2.73 -4.79 1.93
N VAL A 29 1.63 -5.46 1.71
CA VAL A 29 0.32 -4.82 1.55
C VAL A 29 -0.70 -5.56 2.39
N GLN A 30 -1.74 -4.85 2.82
CA GLN A 30 -2.87 -5.48 3.52
C GLN A 30 -4.15 -4.73 3.18
N ARG A 31 -5.19 -5.51 2.87
CA ARG A 31 -6.57 -5.03 2.80
C ARG A 31 -7.23 -5.26 4.14
N GLU A 32 -8.11 -4.36 4.56
CA GLU A 32 -8.86 -4.53 5.79
C GLU A 32 -9.60 -5.87 5.79
N GLY A 33 -9.44 -6.62 6.86
CA GLY A 33 -10.03 -7.95 6.98
C GLY A 33 -9.24 -9.08 6.33
N GLY A 34 -8.13 -8.76 5.64
CA GLY A 34 -7.27 -9.74 4.99
C GLY A 34 -5.93 -9.92 5.69
N ALA A 35 -5.16 -10.89 5.22
CA ALA A 35 -3.81 -11.13 5.70
C ALA A 35 -2.82 -10.14 5.07
N VAL A 36 -1.70 -9.90 5.74
CA VAL A 36 -0.57 -9.16 5.15
C VAL A 36 0.05 -10.02 4.06
N GLU A 37 0.22 -9.45 2.89
CA GLU A 37 0.83 -10.13 1.74
C GLU A 37 2.16 -9.49 1.42
N GLU A 38 3.16 -10.31 1.09
CA GLU A 38 4.46 -9.84 0.62
C GLU A 38 4.41 -9.64 -0.90
N VAL A 39 5.01 -8.55 -1.39
CA VAL A 39 5.04 -8.21 -2.82
C VAL A 39 6.47 -7.99 -3.28
N HIS A 40 6.73 -8.31 -4.56
CA HIS A 40 8.06 -8.34 -5.16
C HIS A 40 8.05 -7.62 -6.51
N PRO A 41 9.24 -7.29 -7.08
CA PRO A 41 9.33 -6.66 -8.39
C PRO A 41 8.58 -7.47 -9.45
N GLY A 42 7.78 -6.77 -10.25
CA GLY A 42 6.92 -7.36 -11.26
C GLY A 42 5.51 -7.66 -10.78
N ASP A 43 5.24 -7.62 -9.48
CA ASP A 43 3.90 -7.79 -8.96
C ASP A 43 3.03 -6.57 -9.26
N VAL A 44 1.79 -6.82 -9.60
CA VAL A 44 0.78 -5.79 -9.80
C VAL A 44 -0.31 -6.01 -8.75
N VAL A 45 -0.59 -4.97 -7.97
CA VAL A 45 -1.60 -5.02 -6.91
C VAL A 45 -2.73 -4.06 -7.26
N TRP A 46 -3.96 -4.52 -7.21
CA TRP A 46 -5.14 -3.70 -7.43
C TRP A 46 -5.97 -3.61 -6.16
N PHE A 47 -6.23 -2.37 -5.72
CA PHE A 47 -7.16 -2.08 -4.64
C PHE A 47 -8.43 -1.49 -5.23
N SER A 48 -9.57 -2.05 -4.87
CA SER A 48 -10.87 -1.61 -5.37
C SER A 48 -11.24 -0.21 -4.86
N ALA A 49 -12.15 0.45 -5.55
CA ALA A 49 -12.68 1.74 -5.11
C ALA A 49 -13.21 1.63 -3.68
N GLY A 50 -12.76 2.52 -2.80
CA GLY A 50 -13.19 2.56 -1.40
C GLY A 50 -12.63 1.46 -0.51
N GLU A 51 -11.81 0.56 -1.02
CA GLU A 51 -11.20 -0.52 -0.22
C GLU A 51 -10.12 0.03 0.69
N ARG A 52 -10.28 -0.19 2.00
CA ARG A 52 -9.34 0.28 3.00
C ARG A 52 -8.11 -0.62 3.01
N HIS A 53 -6.94 -0.03 2.86
CA HIS A 53 -5.67 -0.77 2.72
C HIS A 53 -4.47 0.07 3.17
N TRP A 54 -3.32 -0.58 3.26
CA TRP A 54 -2.04 0.09 3.39
C TRP A 54 -0.97 -0.68 2.60
N HIS A 55 0.15 -0.01 2.31
CA HIS A 55 1.30 -0.64 1.69
C HIS A 55 2.59 0.00 2.21
N GLY A 56 3.70 -0.74 2.08
CA GLY A 56 5.00 -0.28 2.54
C GLY A 56 6.10 -1.29 2.25
N ALA A 57 7.30 -1.01 2.78
CA ALA A 57 8.44 -1.90 2.66
C ALA A 57 8.35 -3.03 3.71
N THR A 58 9.12 -4.10 3.49
CA THR A 58 9.35 -5.09 4.54
C THR A 58 10.23 -4.50 5.63
N ALA A 59 10.34 -5.19 6.76
CA ALA A 59 11.12 -4.70 7.89
C ALA A 59 12.62 -4.59 7.60
N THR A 60 13.12 -5.32 6.60
CA THR A 60 14.56 -5.42 6.31
C THR A 60 14.98 -4.93 4.93
N THR A 61 14.03 -4.66 4.04
CA THR A 61 14.33 -4.30 2.64
C THR A 61 13.45 -3.15 2.19
N ALA A 62 14.03 -2.13 1.58
CA ALA A 62 13.28 -1.04 0.97
C ALA A 62 12.40 -1.56 -0.19
N MET A 63 11.38 -0.81 -0.53
CA MET A 63 10.49 -1.14 -1.65
C MET A 63 10.20 0.11 -2.47
N THR A 64 10.24 -0.04 -3.79
CA THR A 64 9.88 1.02 -4.73
C THR A 64 8.70 0.56 -5.58
N HIS A 65 7.74 1.45 -5.77
CA HIS A 65 6.58 1.19 -6.61
C HIS A 65 6.17 2.41 -7.42
N ILE A 66 5.38 2.15 -8.46
CA ILE A 66 4.62 3.17 -9.18
C ILE A 66 3.17 3.00 -8.75
N ALA A 67 2.57 4.09 -8.26
CA ALA A 67 1.18 4.11 -7.84
C ALA A 67 0.34 4.87 -8.87
N ILE A 68 -0.76 4.27 -9.30
CA ILE A 68 -1.67 4.85 -10.29
C ILE A 68 -3.06 4.91 -9.67
N GLN A 69 -3.59 6.14 -9.48
CA GLN A 69 -4.94 6.33 -8.99
C GLN A 69 -5.55 7.58 -9.64
N GLU A 70 -6.86 7.55 -9.82
CA GLU A 70 -7.61 8.66 -10.39
C GLU A 70 -8.24 9.50 -9.29
N GLN A 71 -8.48 10.78 -9.60
CA GLN A 71 -9.19 11.69 -8.70
C GLN A 71 -10.69 11.65 -8.98
N LEU A 72 -11.47 11.77 -7.92
CA LEU A 72 -12.91 12.00 -8.00
C LEU A 72 -13.22 13.29 -7.25
N ASP A 73 -13.80 14.27 -7.96
CA ASP A 73 -14.10 15.59 -7.43
C ASP A 73 -12.88 16.26 -6.77
N GLY A 74 -11.72 16.10 -7.41
CA GLY A 74 -10.46 16.69 -6.96
C GLY A 74 -9.77 15.93 -5.82
N LYS A 75 -10.28 14.77 -5.41
CA LYS A 75 -9.73 13.98 -4.32
C LYS A 75 -9.29 12.60 -4.80
N ALA A 76 -8.04 12.23 -4.51
CA ALA A 76 -7.47 10.95 -4.91
C ALA A 76 -7.34 9.96 -3.76
N VAL A 77 -7.34 10.43 -2.51
CA VAL A 77 -7.07 9.60 -1.33
C VAL A 77 -7.81 10.13 -0.10
N ASN A 78 -8.26 9.22 0.75
CA ASN A 78 -8.76 9.50 2.10
C ASN A 78 -7.83 8.82 3.09
N TRP A 79 -7.06 9.63 3.84
CA TRP A 79 -6.15 9.12 4.85
C TRP A 79 -6.89 8.81 6.14
N GLU A 80 -6.53 7.70 6.77
CA GLU A 80 -7.11 7.24 8.02
C GLU A 80 -6.04 7.05 9.09
N GLU A 81 -6.22 6.12 10.01
CA GLU A 81 -5.30 5.91 11.11
C GLU A 81 -3.98 5.26 10.68
N HIS A 82 -2.93 5.48 11.44
CA HIS A 82 -1.64 4.83 11.19
C HIS A 82 -1.73 3.32 11.41
N VAL A 83 -0.93 2.58 10.65
CA VAL A 83 -0.77 1.14 10.82
C VAL A 83 0.11 0.89 12.04
N SER A 84 -0.40 0.19 13.04
CA SER A 84 0.38 -0.15 14.23
C SER A 84 1.46 -1.19 13.91
N ASP A 85 2.48 -1.28 14.76
CA ASP A 85 3.51 -2.30 14.60
C ASP A 85 2.93 -3.71 14.66
N ALA A 86 1.94 -3.94 15.52
CA ALA A 86 1.26 -5.22 15.61
C ALA A 86 0.53 -5.59 14.32
N GLN A 87 -0.13 -4.63 13.68
CA GLN A 87 -0.79 -4.83 12.38
C GLN A 87 0.22 -5.10 11.27
N TYR A 88 1.29 -4.34 11.25
CA TYR A 88 2.33 -4.43 10.22
C TYR A 88 3.04 -5.79 10.22
N ARG A 89 3.21 -6.40 11.38
CA ARG A 89 3.96 -7.65 11.54
C ARG A 89 3.14 -8.93 11.29
N ARG A 90 1.87 -8.81 11.07
CA ARG A 90 1.01 -9.99 10.86
C ARG A 90 1.33 -10.75 9.55
#